data_275d2f806a9dc2502d60611b69c56582
#
_entry.id   275d2f806a9dc2502d60611b69c56582
#
_cell.length_a   1.000
_cell.length_b   1.000
_cell.length_c   1.000
_cell.angle_alpha   90.00
_cell.angle_beta   90.00
_cell.angle_gamma   90.00
#
_symmetry.space_group_name_H-M   'P 1'
#
loop_
_entity.id
_entity.type
_entity.pdbx_description
1 polymer ?
#
loop_
_entity_poly.entity_id
_entity_poly.type
_entity_poly.pdbx_seq_one_letter_code
_entity_poly.pdbx_strand_id
1 'polypeptide(L)'
;TFEYGLRNVHECIEYNEVVTEDKRILVALTLMYIIVSVANILGLLLAKFLKRAPEVGVRRALGASKRQIFLQHIVEVSVIGLAGGLLGIAVAQLGLWGVRTTNSYYNALATMDWSMLLAAPAISLIASFIAGLYPAWLVCKTQPAIYLKSQ
;
A
#
# COMPACT_ATOMS: atom_id res chain seq x y z
N THR A 1 17.24 -50.24 4.49
CA THR A 1 16.01 -49.63 3.93
C THR A 1 15.29 -48.70 4.91
N PHE A 2 15.30 -49.01 6.21
CA PHE A 2 14.64 -48.20 7.24
C PHE A 2 15.38 -46.88 7.54
N GLU A 3 16.71 -46.90 7.58
CA GLU A 3 17.54 -45.70 7.81
C GLU A 3 17.43 -44.64 6.71
N TYR A 4 17.27 -45.07 5.44
CA TYR A 4 17.07 -44.13 4.32
C TYR A 4 15.72 -43.40 4.41
N GLY A 5 14.70 -44.06 4.92
CA GLY A 5 13.37 -43.45 5.12
C GLY A 5 13.38 -42.38 6.21
N LEU A 6 14.06 -42.62 7.34
CA LEU A 6 14.17 -41.67 8.44
C LEU A 6 15.03 -40.43 8.07
N ARG A 7 16.08 -40.64 7.27
CA ARG A 7 16.92 -39.52 6.77
C ARG A 7 16.14 -38.59 5.85
N ASN A 8 15.33 -39.13 4.94
CA ASN A 8 14.45 -38.33 4.10
C ASN A 8 13.39 -37.54 4.89
N VAL A 9 12.84 -38.13 5.95
CA VAL A 9 11.88 -37.41 6.81
C VAL A 9 12.55 -36.29 7.59
N HIS A 10 13.77 -36.52 8.12
CA HIS A 10 14.52 -35.47 8.80
C HIS A 10 14.90 -34.32 7.87
N GLU A 11 15.40 -34.61 6.69
CA GLU A 11 15.71 -33.60 5.65
C GLU A 11 14.47 -32.84 5.20
N CYS A 12 13.30 -33.48 5.11
CA CYS A 12 12.03 -32.81 4.81
C CYS A 12 11.54 -31.90 5.94
N ILE A 13 11.74 -32.32 7.21
CA ILE A 13 11.36 -31.51 8.36
C ILE A 13 12.27 -30.27 8.45
N GLU A 14 13.57 -30.47 8.33
CA GLU A 14 14.56 -29.39 8.35
C GLU A 14 14.33 -28.39 7.20
N TYR A 15 14.04 -28.89 5.98
CA TYR A 15 13.68 -28.06 4.85
C TYR A 15 12.39 -27.27 5.08
N ASN A 16 11.36 -27.88 5.69
CA ASN A 16 10.11 -27.20 6.02
C ASN A 16 10.27 -26.15 7.12
N GLU A 17 11.13 -26.38 8.12
CA GLU A 17 11.42 -25.39 9.15
C GLU A 17 12.14 -24.18 8.57
N VAL A 18 13.18 -24.38 7.77
CA VAL A 18 13.92 -23.30 7.09
C VAL A 18 13.02 -22.50 6.17
N VAL A 19 12.18 -23.16 5.36
CA VAL A 19 11.23 -22.48 4.46
C VAL A 19 10.17 -21.71 5.22
N THR A 20 9.79 -22.18 6.42
CA THR A 20 8.79 -21.47 7.25
C THR A 20 9.39 -20.22 7.89
N GLU A 21 10.64 -20.29 8.37
CA GLU A 21 11.36 -19.13 8.92
C GLU A 21 11.58 -18.06 7.83
N ASP A 22 12.02 -18.46 6.63
CA ASP A 22 12.21 -17.54 5.50
C ASP A 22 10.90 -16.83 5.11
N LYS A 23 9.77 -17.53 5.12
CA LYS A 23 8.46 -16.94 4.85
C LYS A 23 8.07 -15.91 5.92
N ARG A 24 8.33 -16.17 7.20
CA ARG A 24 8.05 -15.22 8.27
C ARG A 24 8.87 -13.95 8.13
N ILE A 25 10.15 -14.07 7.80
CA ILE A 25 11.04 -12.92 7.57
C ILE A 25 10.55 -12.11 6.37
N LEU A 26 10.20 -12.75 5.26
CA LEU A 26 9.67 -12.08 4.08
C LEU A 26 8.36 -11.33 4.37
N VAL A 27 7.45 -11.95 5.09
CA VAL A 27 6.19 -11.31 5.52
C VAL A 27 6.46 -10.11 6.43
N ALA A 28 7.37 -10.25 7.40
CA ALA A 28 7.74 -9.16 8.29
C ALA A 28 8.37 -7.97 7.54
N LEU A 29 9.28 -8.23 6.61
CA LEU A 29 9.88 -7.21 5.75
C LEU A 29 8.83 -6.52 4.87
N THR A 30 7.91 -7.27 4.30
CA THR A 30 6.81 -6.73 3.48
C THR A 30 5.90 -5.82 4.32
N LEU A 31 5.50 -6.25 5.51
CA LEU A 31 4.70 -5.44 6.42
C LEU A 31 5.43 -4.17 6.84
N MET A 32 6.71 -4.26 7.17
CA MET A 32 7.55 -3.10 7.50
C MET A 32 7.61 -2.11 6.33
N TYR A 33 7.80 -2.60 5.11
CA TYR A 33 7.79 -1.78 3.90
C TYR A 33 6.45 -1.09 3.68
N ILE A 34 5.34 -1.78 3.88
CA ILE A 34 3.99 -1.20 3.78
C ILE A 34 3.80 -0.09 4.81
N ILE A 35 4.22 -0.30 6.06
CA ILE A 35 4.12 0.71 7.13
C ILE A 35 4.90 1.98 6.76
N VAL A 36 6.14 1.84 6.31
CA VAL A 36 6.99 2.97 5.89
C VAL A 36 6.37 3.69 4.68
N SER A 37 5.82 2.95 3.72
CA SER A 37 5.16 3.51 2.54
C SER A 37 3.91 4.31 2.93
N VAL A 38 3.09 3.78 3.83
CA VAL A 38 1.89 4.48 4.35
C VAL A 38 2.30 5.76 5.08
N ALA A 39 3.36 5.73 5.89
CA ALA A 39 3.86 6.92 6.58
C ALA A 39 4.34 8.01 5.59
N ASN A 40 5.04 7.62 4.53
CA ASN A 40 5.46 8.53 3.46
C ASN A 40 4.26 9.16 2.73
N ILE A 41 3.27 8.35 2.35
CA ILE A 41 2.05 8.83 1.70
C ILE A 41 1.32 9.82 2.61
N LEU A 42 1.20 9.51 3.91
CA LEU A 42 0.56 10.36 4.90
C LEU A 42 1.24 11.74 4.98
N GLY A 43 2.57 11.78 5.02
CA GLY A 43 3.35 13.02 5.01
C GLY A 43 3.11 13.86 3.75
N LEU A 44 3.13 13.25 2.57
CA LEU A 44 2.87 13.91 1.30
C LEU A 44 1.43 14.45 1.20
N LEU A 45 0.45 13.66 1.62
CA LEU A 45 -0.95 14.07 1.63
C LEU A 45 -1.17 15.23 2.60
N LEU A 46 -0.57 15.18 3.79
CA LEU A 46 -0.66 16.25 4.76
C LEU A 46 -0.06 17.55 4.22
N ALA A 47 1.13 17.50 3.61
CA ALA A 47 1.77 18.66 2.98
C ALA A 47 0.90 19.26 1.85
N LYS A 48 0.31 18.42 1.01
CA LYS A 48 -0.62 18.82 -0.06
C LYS A 48 -1.85 19.51 0.52
N PHE A 49 -2.39 18.99 1.63
CA PHE A 49 -3.53 19.55 2.30
C PHE A 49 -3.26 20.92 2.91
N LEU A 50 -2.14 21.08 3.60
CA LEU A 50 -1.76 22.35 4.19
C LEU A 50 -1.63 23.45 3.13
N LYS A 51 -1.11 23.11 1.94
CA LYS A 51 -1.07 24.04 0.80
C LYS A 51 -2.44 24.44 0.27
N ARG A 52 -3.43 23.54 0.33
CA ARG A 52 -4.82 23.79 -0.15
C ARG A 52 -5.74 24.33 0.95
N ALA A 53 -5.28 24.40 2.19
CA ALA A 53 -6.11 24.85 3.30
C ALA A 53 -6.75 26.24 3.11
N PRO A 54 -6.04 27.26 2.53
CA PRO A 54 -6.67 28.56 2.25
C PRO A 54 -7.81 28.45 1.24
N GLU A 55 -7.62 27.67 0.14
CA GLU A 55 -8.65 27.44 -0.88
C GLU A 55 -9.89 26.77 -0.29
N VAL A 56 -9.68 25.76 0.56
CA VAL A 56 -10.77 25.08 1.28
C VAL A 56 -11.50 26.05 2.20
N GLY A 57 -10.76 26.96 2.84
CA GLY A 57 -11.33 28.02 3.68
C GLY A 57 -12.28 28.94 2.90
N VAL A 58 -11.85 29.42 1.73
CA VAL A 58 -12.66 30.25 0.84
C VAL A 58 -13.91 29.48 0.34
N ARG A 59 -13.76 28.26 -0.11
CA ARG A 59 -14.91 27.42 -0.55
C ARG A 59 -15.93 27.21 0.57
N ARG A 60 -15.47 27.04 1.81
CA ARG A 60 -16.36 26.92 2.97
C ARG A 60 -17.08 28.24 3.31
N ALA A 61 -16.40 29.35 3.16
CA ALA A 61 -17.01 30.67 3.33
C ALA A 61 -18.09 30.94 2.27
N LEU A 62 -17.93 30.40 1.05
CA LEU A 62 -18.91 30.45 -0.04
C LEU A 62 -20.03 29.40 0.09
N GLY A 63 -20.08 28.62 1.20
CA GLY A 63 -21.19 27.70 1.47
C GLY A 63 -20.92 26.22 1.15
N ALA A 64 -19.71 25.83 0.77
CA ALA A 64 -19.38 24.42 0.56
C ALA A 64 -19.48 23.61 1.85
N SER A 65 -20.19 22.48 1.80
CA SER A 65 -20.33 21.60 2.97
C SER A 65 -19.03 20.85 3.26
N LYS A 66 -18.77 20.57 4.56
CA LYS A 66 -17.63 19.74 5.00
C LYS A 66 -17.64 18.38 4.31
N ARG A 67 -18.82 17.80 4.09
CA ARG A 67 -19.00 16.50 3.45
C ARG A 67 -18.54 16.51 2.00
N GLN A 68 -18.82 17.57 1.25
CA GLN A 68 -18.37 17.69 -0.15
C GLN A 68 -16.84 17.71 -0.25
N ILE A 69 -16.18 18.50 0.61
CA ILE A 69 -14.71 18.58 0.64
C ILE A 69 -14.11 17.23 1.05
N PHE A 70 -14.67 16.57 2.04
CA PHE A 70 -14.24 15.25 2.48
C PHE A 70 -14.40 14.20 1.39
N LEU A 71 -15.57 14.12 0.73
CA LEU A 71 -15.83 13.17 -0.35
C LEU A 71 -14.90 13.39 -1.55
N GLN A 72 -14.68 14.66 -1.93
CA GLN A 72 -13.75 14.99 -3.01
C GLN A 72 -12.35 14.46 -2.72
N HIS A 73 -11.90 14.59 -1.45
CA HIS A 73 -10.59 14.08 -1.05
C HIS A 73 -10.53 12.56 -1.05
N ILE A 74 -11.55 11.88 -0.55
CA ILE A 74 -11.61 10.42 -0.57
C ILE A 74 -11.56 9.89 -1.99
N VAL A 75 -12.28 10.49 -2.93
CA VAL A 75 -12.22 10.13 -4.35
C VAL A 75 -10.80 10.31 -4.90
N GLU A 76 -10.16 11.46 -4.63
CA GLU A 76 -8.79 11.73 -5.07
C GLU A 76 -7.80 10.66 -4.57
N VAL A 77 -7.86 10.31 -3.29
CA VAL A 77 -7.01 9.29 -2.67
C VAL A 77 -7.29 7.90 -3.23
N SER A 78 -8.56 7.57 -3.49
CA SER A 78 -8.96 6.30 -4.09
C SER A 78 -8.42 6.14 -5.51
N VAL A 79 -8.45 7.20 -6.32
CA VAL A 79 -7.87 7.19 -7.68
C VAL A 79 -6.35 6.97 -7.62
N ILE A 80 -5.66 7.63 -6.69
CA ILE A 80 -4.21 7.45 -6.49
C ILE A 80 -3.91 6.00 -6.06
N GLY A 81 -4.70 5.45 -5.13
CA GLY A 81 -4.54 4.07 -4.67
C GLY A 81 -4.75 3.04 -5.77
N LEU A 82 -5.78 3.22 -6.60
CA LEU A 82 -6.04 2.35 -7.76
C LEU A 82 -4.92 2.44 -8.79
N ALA A 83 -4.52 3.65 -9.16
CA ALA A 83 -3.43 3.86 -10.12
C ALA A 83 -2.12 3.23 -9.61
N GLY A 84 -1.79 3.44 -8.32
CA GLY A 84 -0.63 2.83 -7.69
C GLY A 84 -0.70 1.30 -7.67
N GLY A 85 -1.85 0.73 -7.37
CA GLY A 85 -2.08 -0.73 -7.39
C GLY A 85 -1.88 -1.33 -8.79
N LEU A 86 -2.42 -0.68 -9.82
CA LEU A 86 -2.27 -1.12 -11.22
C LEU A 86 -0.81 -1.03 -11.69
N LEU A 87 -0.13 0.09 -11.39
CA LEU A 87 1.29 0.25 -11.69
C LEU A 87 2.15 -0.77 -10.93
N GLY A 88 1.81 -1.06 -9.68
CA GLY A 88 2.48 -2.09 -8.87
C GLY A 88 2.38 -3.48 -9.51
N ILE A 89 1.21 -3.85 -10.02
CA ILE A 89 1.03 -5.10 -10.77
C ILE A 89 1.89 -5.12 -12.04
N ALA A 90 1.91 -4.02 -12.80
CA ALA A 90 2.71 -3.94 -14.02
C ALA A 90 4.21 -4.12 -13.72
N VAL A 91 4.73 -3.45 -12.70
CA VAL A 91 6.13 -3.59 -12.26
C VAL A 91 6.42 -5.00 -11.75
N ALA A 92 5.51 -5.61 -10.98
CA ALA A 92 5.66 -6.98 -10.51
C ALA A 92 5.72 -7.99 -11.68
N GLN A 93 4.87 -7.82 -12.70
CA GLN A 93 4.90 -8.66 -13.91
C GLN A 93 6.21 -8.52 -14.69
N LEU A 94 6.73 -7.29 -14.82
CA LEU A 94 8.02 -7.04 -15.45
C LEU A 94 9.16 -7.72 -14.68
N GLY A 95 9.13 -7.65 -13.35
CA GLY A 95 10.11 -8.33 -12.49
C GLY A 95 10.04 -9.84 -12.63
N LEU A 96 8.85 -10.44 -12.61
CA LEU A 96 8.65 -11.87 -12.82
C LEU A 96 9.11 -12.32 -14.22
N TRP A 97 8.82 -11.51 -15.23
CA TRP A 97 9.30 -11.78 -16.60
C TRP A 97 10.83 -11.79 -16.66
N GLY A 98 11.50 -10.83 -16.02
CA GLY A 98 12.97 -10.81 -15.93
C GLY A 98 13.54 -12.05 -15.24
N VAL A 99 12.94 -12.52 -14.14
CA VAL A 99 13.35 -13.74 -13.44
C VAL A 99 13.17 -14.97 -14.33
N ARG A 100 12.07 -15.08 -15.06
CA ARG A 100 11.79 -16.19 -15.99
C ARG A 100 12.79 -16.27 -17.12
N THR A 101 13.24 -15.15 -17.66
CA THR A 101 14.20 -15.10 -18.77
C THR A 101 15.61 -15.45 -18.34
N THR A 102 15.96 -15.21 -17.07
CA THR A 102 17.32 -15.42 -16.56
C THR A 102 17.57 -16.86 -16.11
N ASN A 103 16.53 -17.59 -15.64
CA ASN A 103 16.70 -18.93 -15.07
C ASN A 103 15.49 -19.83 -15.37
N SER A 104 15.68 -20.84 -16.20
CA SER A 104 14.65 -21.83 -16.53
C SER A 104 14.08 -22.58 -15.30
N TYR A 105 14.87 -22.70 -14.24
CA TYR A 105 14.47 -23.38 -13.01
C TYR A 105 13.29 -22.68 -12.29
N TYR A 106 13.22 -21.35 -12.39
CA TYR A 106 12.18 -20.56 -11.73
C TYR A 106 10.90 -20.38 -12.57
N ASN A 107 10.86 -20.88 -13.80
CA ASN A 107 9.70 -20.72 -14.68
C ASN A 107 8.41 -21.26 -14.09
N ALA A 108 8.46 -22.37 -13.36
CA ALA A 108 7.29 -22.97 -12.71
C ALA A 108 6.87 -22.26 -11.43
N LEU A 109 7.82 -21.59 -10.75
CA LEU A 109 7.60 -20.92 -9.46
C LEU A 109 7.25 -19.42 -9.61
N ALA A 110 7.71 -18.80 -10.70
CA ALA A 110 7.50 -17.38 -10.97
C ALA A 110 6.15 -17.13 -11.66
N THR A 111 5.07 -17.67 -11.11
CA THR A 111 3.70 -17.45 -11.60
C THR A 111 2.95 -16.54 -10.63
N MET A 112 2.25 -15.56 -11.16
CA MET A 112 1.37 -14.71 -10.38
C MET A 112 0.00 -15.37 -10.30
N ASP A 113 -0.43 -15.67 -9.09
CA ASP A 113 -1.73 -16.29 -8.84
C ASP A 113 -2.86 -15.23 -8.92
N TRP A 114 -4.07 -15.63 -9.30
CA TRP A 114 -5.24 -14.75 -9.36
C TRP A 114 -5.52 -14.05 -8.03
N SER A 115 -5.23 -14.72 -6.92
CA SER A 115 -5.33 -14.14 -5.59
C SER A 115 -4.41 -12.94 -5.39
N MET A 116 -3.17 -13.00 -5.88
CA MET A 116 -2.21 -11.90 -5.81
C MET A 116 -2.60 -10.73 -6.70
N LEU A 117 -3.14 -11.03 -7.89
CA LEU A 117 -3.60 -10.02 -8.84
C LEU A 117 -4.72 -9.16 -8.27
N LEU A 118 -5.63 -9.74 -7.48
CA LEU A 118 -6.72 -9.03 -6.83
C LEU A 118 -6.30 -8.41 -5.49
N ALA A 119 -5.42 -9.07 -4.74
CA ALA A 119 -4.97 -8.58 -3.43
C ALA A 119 -4.14 -7.30 -3.53
N ALA A 120 -3.27 -7.17 -4.54
CA ALA A 120 -2.39 -6.01 -4.67
C ALA A 120 -3.15 -4.66 -4.80
N PRO A 121 -4.11 -4.50 -5.72
CA PRO A 121 -4.89 -3.25 -5.78
C PRO A 121 -5.80 -3.06 -4.57
N ALA A 122 -6.31 -4.14 -3.97
CA ALA A 122 -7.12 -4.05 -2.76
C ALA A 122 -6.29 -3.52 -1.57
N ILE A 123 -5.09 -4.05 -1.35
CA ILE A 123 -4.17 -3.59 -0.30
C ILE A 123 -3.76 -2.14 -0.55
N SER A 124 -3.44 -1.79 -1.81
CA SER A 124 -3.10 -0.41 -2.20
C SER A 124 -4.24 0.57 -1.92
N LEU A 125 -5.47 0.20 -2.24
CA LEU A 125 -6.67 0.98 -1.92
C LEU A 125 -6.85 1.17 -0.42
N ILE A 126 -6.77 0.09 0.36
CA ILE A 126 -6.91 0.14 1.82
C ILE A 126 -5.83 1.02 2.44
N ALA A 127 -4.58 0.84 2.04
CA ALA A 127 -3.45 1.63 2.53
C ALA A 127 -3.62 3.12 2.20
N SER A 128 -4.03 3.45 0.97
CA SER A 128 -4.29 4.82 0.55
C SER A 128 -5.47 5.44 1.31
N PHE A 129 -6.51 4.66 1.55
CA PHE A 129 -7.67 5.09 2.33
C PHE A 129 -7.27 5.45 3.77
N ILE A 130 -6.53 4.57 4.44
CA ILE A 130 -6.04 4.79 5.81
C ILE A 130 -5.15 6.04 5.85
N ALA A 131 -4.21 6.17 4.92
CA ALA A 131 -3.32 7.33 4.83
C ALA A 131 -4.08 8.64 4.53
N GLY A 132 -5.18 8.58 3.77
CA GLY A 132 -5.98 9.75 3.39
C GLY A 132 -7.00 10.18 4.44
N LEU A 133 -7.48 9.27 5.29
CA LEU A 133 -8.49 9.57 6.31
C LEU A 133 -8.00 10.59 7.34
N TYR A 134 -6.78 10.45 7.82
CA TYR A 134 -6.21 11.34 8.85
C TYR A 134 -6.14 12.81 8.39
N PRO A 135 -5.49 13.15 7.26
CA PRO A 135 -5.45 14.53 6.78
C PRO A 135 -6.84 15.06 6.41
N ALA A 136 -7.73 14.23 5.85
CA ALA A 136 -9.10 14.62 5.55
C ALA A 136 -9.88 15.03 6.79
N TRP A 137 -9.76 14.26 7.87
CA TRP A 137 -10.39 14.56 9.14
C TRP A 137 -9.82 15.84 9.77
N LEU A 138 -8.50 16.01 9.71
CA LEU A 138 -7.81 17.18 10.27
C LEU A 138 -8.29 18.49 9.61
N VAL A 139 -8.40 18.52 8.28
CA VAL A 139 -8.89 19.69 7.55
C VAL A 139 -10.36 19.99 7.83
N CYS A 140 -11.18 18.97 8.01
CA CYS A 140 -12.58 19.18 8.39
C CYS A 140 -12.75 19.75 9.80
N LYS A 141 -11.78 19.53 10.69
CA LYS A 141 -11.80 20.01 12.08
C LYS A 141 -11.29 21.43 12.22
N THR A 142 -10.35 21.90 11.38
CA THR A 142 -9.79 23.23 11.46
C THR A 142 -10.82 24.31 11.08
N GLN A 143 -10.91 25.34 11.91
CA GLN A 143 -11.82 26.47 11.69
C GLN A 143 -11.20 27.43 10.65
N PRO A 144 -11.97 27.91 9.66
CA PRO A 144 -11.47 28.79 8.61
C PRO A 144 -10.89 30.12 9.12
N ALA A 145 -11.29 30.56 10.32
CA ALA A 145 -10.88 31.84 10.89
C ALA A 145 -9.38 31.97 11.20
N ILE A 146 -8.65 30.87 11.39
CA ILE A 146 -7.23 30.88 11.76
C ILE A 146 -6.35 31.27 10.58
N TYR A 147 -6.76 30.93 9.36
CA TYR A 147 -5.97 31.19 8.13
C TYR A 147 -6.17 32.59 7.54
N LEU A 148 -7.23 33.31 7.93
CA LEU A 148 -7.49 34.69 7.50
C LEU A 148 -6.74 35.72 8.33
N LYS A 149 -6.19 35.35 9.50
CA LYS A 149 -5.49 36.27 10.41
C LYS A 149 -3.98 36.34 10.19
N SER A 150 -3.41 35.55 9.27
CA SER A 150 -1.96 35.46 9.02
C SER A 150 -1.52 36.07 7.68
N GLN A 151 -2.32 36.93 7.08
CA GLN A 151 -1.92 37.78 5.96
C GLN A 151 -1.83 39.24 6.38
#